data_22a05fa3f927e5a72fc38bae2bbbb28d
#
_entry.id   22a05fa3f927e5a72fc38bae2bbbb28d
#
_cell.length_a   1.000
_cell.length_b   1.000
_cell.length_c   1.000
_cell.angle_alpha   90.00
_cell.angle_beta   90.00
_cell.angle_gamma   90.00
#
_symmetry.space_group_name_H-M   'P 1'
#
loop_
_entity.id
_entity.type
_entity.pdbx_description
1 polymer ?
#
loop_
_entity_poly.entity_id
_entity_poly.type
_entity_poly.pdbx_seq_one_letter_code
_entity_poly.pdbx_strand_id
1 'polypeptide(L)'
;MNLETNTQLPKEVERTFAARSIKEARKSPGNARVGAVIAREDSLLATGYRGEAKGLHAEEVALQKARAADIDLAGTSLYTTLEPCANSRTSRVPCAELIAEAGITIVHIGEYDPNPQVNRLGWKYLRDHGVQLRDFPADLREQAREASRNFTRLFTNGTGMSAGAKFDFTTNGGRFTISVDEHPNAASWETRWSNCGASAIYLNGGVPGVVALARYAEKFDEIDDPDALDYGGHFSRIDVGCIGVVRNEYGHVLCKVIAIEPTADYGGNAQVSVTINWEIRLADGRTGR
;
A
#
# COMPACT_ATOMS: atom_id res chain seq x y z
N MET A 1 -20.31 14.33 36.46
CA MET A 1 -20.96 13.98 35.18
C MET A 1 -20.36 14.90 34.14
N ASN A 2 -19.12 14.55 33.68
CA ASN A 2 -18.37 15.32 32.69
C ASN A 2 -18.81 14.81 31.32
N LEU A 3 -19.57 15.62 30.62
CA LEU A 3 -19.80 15.47 29.18
C LEU A 3 -18.48 15.84 28.49
N GLU A 4 -17.66 14.84 28.16
CA GLU A 4 -16.59 15.01 27.17
C GLU A 4 -17.28 15.37 25.84
N THR A 5 -17.25 16.66 25.53
CA THR A 5 -17.63 17.14 24.19
C THR A 5 -16.61 16.59 23.21
N ASN A 6 -16.95 15.46 22.59
CA ASN A 6 -16.25 14.94 21.44
C ASN A 6 -16.44 15.93 20.28
N THR A 7 -15.67 17.01 20.28
CA THR A 7 -15.72 18.06 19.27
C THR A 7 -14.97 17.54 18.03
N GLN A 8 -15.68 16.74 17.25
CA GLN A 8 -15.19 16.34 15.92
C GLN A 8 -15.08 17.60 15.07
N LEU A 9 -13.87 17.87 14.55
CA LEU A 9 -13.63 18.98 13.61
C LEU A 9 -14.60 18.90 12.43
N PRO A 10 -15.05 20.05 11.90
CA PRO A 10 -15.80 20.07 10.67
C PRO A 10 -15.05 19.33 9.56
N LYS A 11 -15.73 18.43 8.84
CA LYS A 11 -15.14 17.64 7.76
C LYS A 11 -14.37 18.49 6.73
N GLU A 12 -14.75 19.72 6.55
CA GLU A 12 -14.11 20.69 5.64
C GLU A 12 -12.72 21.08 6.13
N VAL A 13 -12.53 21.25 7.43
CA VAL A 13 -11.23 21.55 8.04
C VAL A 13 -10.28 20.35 7.89
N GLU A 14 -10.77 19.16 8.18
CA GLU A 14 -9.98 17.91 7.99
C GLU A 14 -9.53 17.77 6.52
N ARG A 15 -10.42 18.05 5.56
CA ARG A 15 -10.10 18.03 4.13
C ARG A 15 -9.04 19.06 3.77
N THR A 16 -9.12 20.26 4.33
CA THR A 16 -8.14 21.32 4.08
C THR A 16 -6.73 20.90 4.48
N PHE A 17 -6.56 20.32 5.66
CA PHE A 17 -5.24 19.88 6.11
C PHE A 17 -4.75 18.62 5.39
N ALA A 18 -5.62 17.69 5.07
CA ALA A 18 -5.29 16.56 4.23
C ALA A 18 -4.81 17.00 2.82
N ALA A 19 -5.52 17.93 2.17
CA ALA A 19 -5.10 18.50 0.90
C ALA A 19 -3.78 19.28 1.02
N ARG A 20 -3.56 19.97 2.15
CA ARG A 20 -2.30 20.67 2.42
C ARG A 20 -1.14 19.70 2.55
N SER A 21 -1.28 18.57 3.24
CA SER A 21 -0.23 17.57 3.34
C SER A 21 0.14 16.97 1.98
N ILE A 22 -0.84 16.78 1.08
CA ILE A 22 -0.59 16.36 -0.31
C ILE A 22 0.21 17.41 -1.08
N LYS A 23 -0.10 18.70 -0.87
CA LYS A 23 0.68 19.80 -1.46
C LYS A 23 2.12 19.80 -0.97
N GLU A 24 2.36 19.51 0.32
CA GLU A 24 3.71 19.34 0.86
C GLU A 24 4.41 18.11 0.25
N ALA A 25 3.72 16.97 0.12
CA ALA A 25 4.27 15.77 -0.50
C ALA A 25 4.79 16.01 -1.92
N ARG A 26 4.14 16.87 -2.71
CA ARG A 26 4.56 17.20 -4.09
C ARG A 26 5.91 17.92 -4.16
N LYS A 27 6.38 18.52 -3.06
CA LYS A 27 7.72 19.14 -2.96
C LYS A 27 8.82 18.11 -2.71
N SER A 28 8.45 16.93 -2.23
CA SER A 28 9.37 15.86 -1.86
C SER A 28 10.12 15.33 -3.09
N PRO A 29 11.44 15.24 -3.05
CA PRO A 29 12.21 14.63 -4.13
C PRO A 29 12.11 13.10 -4.10
N GLY A 30 12.36 12.44 -5.22
CA GLY A 30 12.40 11.00 -5.34
C GLY A 30 11.02 10.34 -5.43
N ASN A 31 10.99 9.01 -5.25
CA ASN A 31 9.80 8.19 -5.49
C ASN A 31 8.80 8.24 -4.34
N ALA A 32 9.26 8.09 -3.10
CA ALA A 32 8.40 8.18 -1.93
C ALA A 32 8.17 9.65 -1.55
N ARG A 33 7.12 10.24 -2.06
CA ARG A 33 6.75 11.63 -1.81
C ARG A 33 5.80 11.70 -0.62
N VAL A 34 6.32 12.19 0.49
CA VAL A 34 5.56 12.28 1.75
C VAL A 34 5.50 13.72 2.22
N GLY A 35 4.31 14.14 2.65
CA GLY A 35 4.06 15.43 3.27
C GLY A 35 3.29 15.25 4.57
N ALA A 36 3.62 16.09 5.54
CA ALA A 36 3.01 16.10 6.86
C ALA A 36 2.55 17.51 7.24
N VAL A 37 1.44 17.58 7.97
CA VAL A 37 0.86 18.80 8.52
C VAL A 37 0.47 18.54 9.97
N ILE A 38 0.85 19.44 10.89
CA ILE A 38 0.38 19.45 12.27
C ILE A 38 -0.58 20.61 12.43
N ALA A 39 -1.74 20.34 13.02
CA ALA A 39 -2.78 21.33 13.23
C ALA A 39 -3.44 21.20 14.60
N ARG A 40 -3.95 22.29 15.13
CA ARG A 40 -4.82 22.34 16.30
C ARG A 40 -6.10 23.04 15.87
N GLU A 41 -7.23 22.34 15.98
CA GLU A 41 -8.50 22.83 15.49
C GLU A 41 -8.41 23.28 14.01
N ASP A 42 -8.67 24.52 13.68
CA ASP A 42 -8.56 25.11 12.35
C ASP A 42 -7.21 25.79 12.05
N SER A 43 -6.27 25.72 13.00
CA SER A 43 -5.00 26.42 12.94
C SER A 43 -3.87 25.50 12.50
N LEU A 44 -3.19 25.89 11.42
CA LEU A 44 -1.97 25.24 10.93
C LEU A 44 -0.79 25.59 11.84
N LEU A 45 -0.14 24.59 12.41
CA LEU A 45 1.00 24.78 13.31
C LEU A 45 2.36 24.54 12.63
N ALA A 46 2.49 23.44 11.90
CA ALA A 46 3.73 23.11 11.21
C ALA A 46 3.48 22.25 9.97
N THR A 47 4.42 22.30 9.04
CA THR A 47 4.43 21.43 7.85
C THR A 47 5.81 20.87 7.61
N GLY A 48 5.86 19.68 6.98
CA GLY A 48 7.11 19.08 6.55
C GLY A 48 6.91 18.24 5.31
N TYR A 49 7.98 18.02 4.55
CA TYR A 49 7.99 17.04 3.47
C TYR A 49 9.28 16.24 3.50
N ARG A 50 9.22 15.02 2.99
CA ARG A 50 10.39 14.14 2.94
C ARG A 50 11.47 14.74 2.05
N GLY A 51 12.68 14.86 2.59
CA GLY A 51 13.82 15.46 1.86
C GLY A 51 13.94 16.97 2.02
N GLU A 52 13.09 17.63 2.79
CA GLU A 52 13.25 19.02 3.18
C GLU A 52 14.50 19.22 4.06
N ALA A 53 14.74 18.29 4.96
CA ALA A 53 15.99 18.17 5.69
C ALA A 53 16.61 16.78 5.39
N LYS A 54 17.94 16.75 5.22
CA LYS A 54 18.66 15.54 4.80
C LYS A 54 18.43 14.39 5.78
N GLY A 55 17.91 13.27 5.25
CA GLY A 55 17.71 12.04 6.02
C GLY A 55 16.46 12.03 6.92
N LEU A 56 15.69 13.11 7.00
CA LEU A 56 14.48 13.19 7.80
C LEU A 56 13.22 12.83 7.02
N HIS A 57 12.25 12.26 7.72
CA HIS A 57 10.90 12.05 7.20
C HIS A 57 10.04 13.31 7.35
N ALA A 58 8.93 13.37 6.64
CA ALA A 58 8.04 14.54 6.62
C ALA A 58 7.49 14.87 8.02
N GLU A 59 7.08 13.85 8.75
CA GLU A 59 6.56 13.95 10.11
C GLU A 59 7.62 14.50 11.06
N GLU A 60 8.84 13.96 10.98
CA GLU A 60 9.96 14.39 11.81
C GLU A 60 10.32 15.87 11.56
N VAL A 61 10.31 16.29 10.28
CA VAL A 61 10.52 17.71 9.92
C VAL A 61 9.43 18.60 10.52
N ALA A 62 8.16 18.19 10.40
CA ALA A 62 7.06 18.97 10.99
C ALA A 62 7.15 19.07 12.51
N LEU A 63 7.49 17.96 13.19
CA LEU A 63 7.71 17.92 14.65
C LEU A 63 8.87 18.82 15.06
N GLN A 64 9.99 18.77 14.36
CA GLN A 64 11.16 19.62 14.67
C GLN A 64 10.85 21.10 14.51
N LYS A 65 10.11 21.48 13.46
CA LYS A 65 9.69 22.88 13.25
C LYS A 65 8.77 23.37 14.36
N ALA A 66 7.81 22.55 14.76
CA ALA A 66 6.91 22.89 15.86
C ALA A 66 7.67 23.06 17.18
N ARG A 67 8.59 22.15 17.50
CA ARG A 67 9.46 22.25 18.69
C ARG A 67 10.36 23.50 18.66
N ALA A 68 10.93 23.81 17.50
CA ALA A 68 11.78 25.01 17.35
C ALA A 68 11.00 26.32 17.50
N ALA A 69 9.68 26.29 17.34
CA ALA A 69 8.78 27.42 17.55
C ALA A 69 8.10 27.40 18.93
N ASP A 70 8.57 26.55 19.87
CA ASP A 70 8.01 26.35 21.21
C ASP A 70 6.49 26.03 21.21
N ILE A 71 6.01 25.34 20.16
CA ILE A 71 4.61 24.94 20.06
C ILE A 71 4.40 23.67 20.87
N ASP A 72 3.50 23.73 21.85
CA ASP A 72 3.01 22.53 22.53
C ASP A 72 2.21 21.68 21.55
N LEU A 73 2.53 20.40 21.44
CA LEU A 73 1.91 19.45 20.51
C LEU A 73 0.84 18.55 21.15
N ALA A 74 0.69 18.63 22.47
CA ALA A 74 -0.32 17.84 23.18
C ALA A 74 -1.73 18.17 22.66
N GLY A 75 -2.50 17.12 22.34
CA GLY A 75 -3.87 17.27 21.85
C GLY A 75 -4.00 17.72 20.39
N THR A 76 -2.90 17.84 19.64
CA THR A 76 -2.95 18.22 18.22
C THR A 76 -3.28 17.05 17.30
N SER A 77 -3.56 17.36 16.03
CA SER A 77 -3.75 16.38 14.95
C SER A 77 -2.60 16.43 13.95
N LEU A 78 -2.16 15.28 13.48
CA LEU A 78 -1.22 15.13 12.37
C LEU A 78 -1.94 14.60 11.13
N TYR A 79 -1.65 15.18 9.98
CA TYR A 79 -2.08 14.73 8.66
C TYR A 79 -0.85 14.31 7.86
N THR A 80 -0.73 13.04 7.53
CA THR A 80 0.40 12.52 6.73
C THR A 80 -0.09 11.77 5.52
N THR A 81 0.58 11.96 4.38
CA THR A 81 0.19 11.31 3.12
C THR A 81 0.57 9.85 3.05
N LEU A 82 1.51 9.40 3.88
CA LEU A 82 1.92 8.00 4.00
C LEU A 82 1.93 7.61 5.48
N GLU A 83 1.66 6.36 5.77
CA GLU A 83 1.72 5.78 7.11
C GLU A 83 3.06 6.09 7.79
N PRO A 84 3.06 6.60 9.05
CA PRO A 84 4.27 6.83 9.82
C PRO A 84 5.03 5.53 10.07
N CYS A 85 6.33 5.50 9.84
CA CYS A 85 7.13 4.30 10.06
C CYS A 85 7.19 3.91 11.54
N ALA A 86 7.11 2.60 11.83
CA ALA A 86 7.32 2.02 13.16
C ALA A 86 8.67 1.32 13.31
N ASN A 87 9.37 1.08 12.20
CA ASN A 87 10.69 0.47 12.19
C ASN A 87 11.69 1.41 11.55
N SER A 88 12.83 1.58 12.18
CA SER A 88 13.97 2.25 11.58
C SER A 88 15.04 1.21 11.23
N ARG A 89 15.47 1.17 9.96
CA ARG A 89 16.64 0.39 9.53
C ARG A 89 17.95 1.05 9.98
N THR A 90 17.86 2.22 10.57
CA THR A 90 18.95 3.00 11.13
C THR A 90 18.71 3.16 12.65
N SER A 91 19.66 3.65 13.40
CA SER A 91 19.53 3.96 14.82
C SER A 91 18.57 5.14 15.12
N ARG A 92 17.78 5.56 14.15
CA ARG A 92 16.83 6.68 14.28
C ARG A 92 15.52 6.22 14.93
N VAL A 93 14.96 7.08 15.80
CA VAL A 93 13.62 6.86 16.39
C VAL A 93 12.56 6.87 15.29
N PRO A 94 11.65 5.87 15.21
CA PRO A 94 10.58 5.82 14.24
C PRO A 94 9.60 6.99 14.37
N CYS A 95 9.00 7.41 13.24
CA CYS A 95 8.02 8.52 13.24
C CYS A 95 6.81 8.24 14.14
N ALA A 96 6.32 7.00 14.17
CA ALA A 96 5.19 6.63 15.03
C ALA A 96 5.49 6.84 16.52
N GLU A 97 6.72 6.54 16.96
CA GLU A 97 7.18 6.78 18.32
C GLU A 97 7.28 8.27 18.61
N LEU A 98 7.94 9.05 17.74
CA LEU A 98 8.04 10.51 17.87
C LEU A 98 6.68 11.22 17.94
N ILE A 99 5.68 10.72 17.20
CA ILE A 99 4.31 11.24 17.18
C ILE A 99 3.62 10.96 18.52
N ALA A 100 3.72 9.73 19.02
CA ALA A 100 3.12 9.33 20.30
C ALA A 100 3.74 10.11 21.47
N GLU A 101 5.09 10.20 21.50
CA GLU A 101 5.82 10.96 22.53
C GLU A 101 5.52 12.47 22.51
N ALA A 102 5.18 13.03 21.34
CA ALA A 102 4.79 14.42 21.21
C ALA A 102 3.37 14.71 21.73
N GLY A 103 2.62 13.70 22.16
CA GLY A 103 1.25 13.88 22.68
C GLY A 103 0.21 14.18 21.59
N ILE A 104 0.51 13.89 20.33
CA ILE A 104 -0.45 14.01 19.22
C ILE A 104 -1.55 12.96 19.43
N THR A 105 -2.80 13.39 19.41
CA THR A 105 -3.95 12.53 19.76
C THR A 105 -4.67 11.94 18.58
N ILE A 106 -4.56 12.57 17.41
CA ILE A 106 -5.23 12.10 16.18
C ILE A 106 -4.21 12.11 15.03
N VAL A 107 -4.15 10.99 14.29
CA VAL A 107 -3.36 10.92 13.04
C VAL A 107 -4.26 10.55 11.88
N HIS A 108 -4.29 11.41 10.88
CA HIS A 108 -4.98 11.18 9.61
C HIS A 108 -3.97 10.65 8.60
N ILE A 109 -4.28 9.52 7.96
CA ILE A 109 -3.39 8.79 7.04
C ILE A 109 -3.96 8.82 5.63
N GLY A 110 -3.15 9.24 4.67
CA GLY A 110 -3.50 9.25 3.24
C GLY A 110 -3.40 7.87 2.62
N GLU A 111 -2.28 7.22 2.77
CA GLU A 111 -2.02 5.87 2.26
C GLU A 111 -1.25 5.05 3.30
N TYR A 112 -1.58 3.77 3.40
CA TYR A 112 -0.78 2.82 4.17
C TYR A 112 0.48 2.46 3.38
N ASP A 113 1.58 2.14 4.10
CA ASP A 113 2.84 1.81 3.42
C ASP A 113 2.64 0.58 2.51
N PRO A 114 2.90 0.68 1.20
CA PRO A 114 2.71 -0.42 0.26
C PRO A 114 3.73 -1.55 0.45
N ASN A 115 4.80 -1.32 1.22
CA ASN A 115 5.78 -2.35 1.54
C ASN A 115 5.21 -3.36 2.55
N PRO A 116 4.99 -4.63 2.16
CA PRO A 116 4.35 -5.62 3.02
C PRO A 116 5.14 -5.94 4.29
N GLN A 117 6.42 -5.59 4.36
CA GLN A 117 7.25 -5.80 5.56
C GLN A 117 6.97 -4.77 6.66
N VAL A 118 6.39 -3.63 6.33
CA VAL A 118 6.16 -2.53 7.26
C VAL A 118 4.72 -2.03 7.26
N ASN A 119 3.90 -2.51 6.34
CA ASN A 119 2.48 -2.15 6.22
C ASN A 119 1.77 -2.30 7.55
N ARG A 120 1.04 -1.27 7.95
CA ARG A 120 0.27 -1.15 9.19
C ARG A 120 1.04 -1.31 10.51
N LEU A 121 2.34 -1.38 10.49
CA LEU A 121 3.14 -1.41 11.72
C LEU A 121 3.09 -0.06 12.45
N GLY A 122 3.14 1.05 11.70
CA GLY A 122 2.99 2.40 12.26
C GLY A 122 1.58 2.65 12.79
N TRP A 123 0.57 2.24 12.03
CA TRP A 123 -0.84 2.27 12.44
C TRP A 123 -1.04 1.50 13.75
N LYS A 124 -0.51 0.27 13.83
CA LYS A 124 -0.62 -0.56 15.03
C LYS A 124 0.07 0.09 16.22
N TYR A 125 1.30 0.57 16.04
CA TYR A 125 2.05 1.24 17.11
C TYR A 125 1.27 2.43 17.69
N LEU A 126 0.79 3.33 16.83
CA LEU A 126 0.04 4.52 17.24
C LEU A 126 -1.26 4.15 17.97
N ARG A 127 -2.03 3.19 17.45
CA ARG A 127 -3.23 2.70 18.09
C ARG A 127 -2.96 2.15 19.50
N ASP A 128 -1.93 1.32 19.62
CA ASP A 128 -1.56 0.68 20.91
C ASP A 128 -1.06 1.70 21.94
N HIS A 129 -0.67 2.92 21.50
CA HIS A 129 -0.31 4.07 22.34
C HIS A 129 -1.44 5.11 22.49
N GLY A 130 -2.67 4.72 22.16
CA GLY A 130 -3.86 5.54 22.41
C GLY A 130 -4.11 6.67 21.41
N VAL A 131 -3.38 6.70 20.28
CA VAL A 131 -3.59 7.68 19.21
C VAL A 131 -4.81 7.25 18.36
N GLN A 132 -5.74 8.16 18.16
CA GLN A 132 -6.88 7.94 17.26
C GLN A 132 -6.42 8.01 15.81
N LEU A 133 -6.80 7.01 15.01
CA LEU A 133 -6.41 6.93 13.60
C LEU A 133 -7.61 7.16 12.69
N ARG A 134 -7.42 7.95 11.66
CA ARG A 134 -8.44 8.27 10.64
C ARG A 134 -7.84 8.20 9.25
N ASP A 135 -8.63 7.78 8.28
CA ASP A 135 -8.25 7.82 6.88
C ASP A 135 -8.58 9.18 6.27
N PHE A 136 -7.81 9.60 5.27
CA PHE A 136 -8.22 10.70 4.41
C PHE A 136 -9.52 10.36 3.67
N PRO A 137 -10.33 11.35 3.27
CA PRO A 137 -11.41 11.15 2.31
C PRO A 137 -10.93 10.44 1.05
N ALA A 138 -11.77 9.60 0.44
CA ALA A 138 -11.39 8.70 -0.64
C ALA A 138 -10.71 9.41 -1.83
N ASP A 139 -11.22 10.56 -2.23
CA ASP A 139 -10.65 11.37 -3.30
C ASP A 139 -9.26 11.95 -2.97
N LEU A 140 -9.00 12.26 -1.70
CA LEU A 140 -7.69 12.73 -1.23
C LEU A 140 -6.72 11.57 -1.02
N ARG A 141 -7.21 10.38 -0.65
CA ARG A 141 -6.38 9.16 -0.63
C ARG A 141 -5.85 8.85 -2.03
N GLU A 142 -6.70 8.95 -3.05
CA GLU A 142 -6.27 8.76 -4.44
C GLU A 142 -5.21 9.77 -4.86
N GLN A 143 -5.36 11.05 -4.48
CA GLN A 143 -4.36 12.08 -4.74
C GLN A 143 -3.04 11.84 -4.00
N ALA A 144 -3.07 11.33 -2.76
CA ALA A 144 -1.88 10.95 -2.00
C ALA A 144 -1.13 9.79 -2.69
N ARG A 145 -1.87 8.76 -3.12
CA ARG A 145 -1.33 7.62 -3.88
C ARG A 145 -0.70 8.07 -5.19
N GLU A 146 -1.39 8.93 -5.95
CA GLU A 146 -0.84 9.45 -7.21
C GLU A 146 0.43 10.27 -6.99
N ALA A 147 0.54 11.03 -5.91
CA ALA A 147 1.77 11.77 -5.56
C ALA A 147 2.97 10.83 -5.32
N SER A 148 2.74 9.65 -4.76
CA SER A 148 3.75 8.61 -4.47
C SER A 148 3.70 7.42 -5.42
N ARG A 149 3.08 7.54 -6.60
CA ARG A 149 2.84 6.44 -7.55
C ARG A 149 4.09 5.62 -7.85
N ASN A 150 5.23 6.26 -8.06
CA ASN A 150 6.47 5.56 -8.36
C ASN A 150 6.99 4.71 -7.18
N PHE A 151 6.74 5.15 -5.96
CA PHE A 151 7.04 4.37 -4.76
C PHE A 151 6.11 3.17 -4.63
N THR A 152 4.81 3.40 -4.79
CA THR A 152 3.79 2.33 -4.73
C THR A 152 4.06 1.24 -5.77
N ARG A 153 4.46 1.62 -6.99
CA ARG A 153 4.82 0.67 -8.05
C ARG A 153 5.91 -0.31 -7.68
N LEU A 154 6.86 0.05 -6.80
CA LEU A 154 7.89 -0.88 -6.33
C LEU A 154 7.31 -2.10 -5.60
N PHE A 155 6.08 -2.00 -5.12
CA PHE A 155 5.39 -3.04 -4.36
C PHE A 155 4.10 -3.55 -5.00
N THR A 156 3.67 -2.93 -6.09
CA THR A 156 2.43 -3.30 -6.82
C THR A 156 2.71 -3.78 -8.24
N ASN A 157 3.97 -3.76 -8.67
CA ASN A 157 4.39 -4.19 -9.99
C ASN A 157 5.55 -5.18 -9.88
N GLY A 158 5.52 -6.19 -10.74
CA GLY A 158 6.62 -7.13 -10.94
C GLY A 158 7.08 -7.08 -12.40
N THR A 159 8.36 -7.30 -12.66
CA THR A 159 8.95 -7.31 -14.00
C THR A 159 9.78 -8.55 -14.22
N GLY A 160 9.86 -8.99 -15.48
CA GLY A 160 10.63 -10.13 -15.93
C GLY A 160 9.78 -11.34 -16.33
N MET A 161 10.32 -12.14 -17.24
CA MET A 161 9.67 -13.34 -17.77
C MET A 161 9.38 -14.39 -16.68
N SER A 162 10.21 -14.45 -15.64
CA SER A 162 10.02 -15.30 -14.47
C SER A 162 10.66 -14.62 -13.26
N ALA A 163 9.87 -14.40 -12.20
CA ALA A 163 10.31 -13.81 -10.95
C ALA A 163 9.32 -14.10 -9.81
N GLY A 164 9.50 -13.43 -8.68
CA GLY A 164 8.59 -13.52 -7.55
C GLY A 164 8.43 -12.18 -6.84
N ALA A 165 7.31 -12.03 -6.14
CA ALA A 165 7.04 -10.84 -5.34
C ALA A 165 6.23 -11.19 -4.09
N LYS A 166 6.38 -10.35 -3.07
CA LYS A 166 5.50 -10.29 -1.92
C LYS A 166 4.84 -8.92 -1.88
N PHE A 167 3.52 -8.85 -1.84
CA PHE A 167 2.76 -7.61 -1.85
C PHE A 167 1.51 -7.68 -0.98
N ASP A 168 1.04 -6.52 -0.53
CA ASP A 168 -0.22 -6.40 0.22
C ASP A 168 -1.40 -6.35 -0.76
N PHE A 169 -2.23 -7.38 -0.73
CA PHE A 169 -3.42 -7.48 -1.58
C PHE A 169 -4.63 -6.68 -1.07
N THR A 170 -4.53 -6.00 0.06
CA THR A 170 -5.56 -5.08 0.55
C THR A 170 -5.36 -3.65 0.04
N THR A 171 -4.18 -3.34 -0.47
CA THR A 171 -3.86 -2.06 -1.09
C THR A 171 -4.15 -2.06 -2.58
N ASN A 172 -4.25 -0.90 -3.20
CA ASN A 172 -4.46 -0.74 -4.65
C ASN A 172 -5.64 -1.56 -5.22
N GLY A 173 -6.66 -1.88 -4.39
CA GLY A 173 -7.77 -2.75 -4.78
C GLY A 173 -7.34 -4.17 -5.14
N GLY A 174 -6.25 -4.64 -4.56
CA GLY A 174 -5.65 -5.96 -4.80
C GLY A 174 -4.90 -6.08 -6.12
N ARG A 175 -4.70 -4.99 -6.86
CA ARG A 175 -4.03 -5.03 -8.17
C ARG A 175 -2.54 -5.18 -8.02
N PHE A 176 -1.99 -6.13 -8.76
CA PHE A 176 -0.57 -6.32 -8.97
C PHE A 176 -0.31 -6.53 -10.46
N THR A 177 0.50 -5.66 -11.06
CA THR A 177 0.81 -5.72 -12.50
C THR A 177 2.11 -6.48 -12.72
N ILE A 178 2.09 -7.46 -13.61
CA ILE A 178 3.28 -8.22 -14.04
C ILE A 178 3.59 -7.84 -15.47
N SER A 179 4.82 -7.40 -15.74
CA SER A 179 5.27 -6.94 -17.06
C SER A 179 6.51 -7.71 -17.50
N VAL A 180 6.71 -7.83 -18.81
CA VAL A 180 7.91 -8.49 -19.38
C VAL A 180 9.18 -7.75 -18.98
N ASP A 181 9.13 -6.42 -19.00
CA ASP A 181 10.22 -5.51 -18.61
C ASP A 181 9.65 -4.18 -18.05
N GLU A 182 10.52 -3.21 -17.78
CA GLU A 182 10.14 -1.90 -17.22
C GLU A 182 9.70 -0.87 -18.29
N HIS A 183 9.68 -1.25 -19.56
CA HIS A 183 9.29 -0.31 -20.62
C HIS A 183 7.79 0.03 -20.51
N PRO A 184 7.38 1.30 -20.67
CA PRO A 184 5.96 1.72 -20.53
C PRO A 184 4.97 0.99 -21.41
N ASN A 185 5.42 0.47 -22.58
CA ASN A 185 4.61 -0.25 -23.54
C ASN A 185 4.89 -1.77 -23.52
N ALA A 186 5.57 -2.29 -22.50
CA ALA A 186 5.81 -3.73 -22.38
C ALA A 186 4.51 -4.49 -22.22
N ALA A 187 4.48 -5.71 -22.76
CA ALA A 187 3.39 -6.64 -22.50
C ALA A 187 3.21 -6.83 -21.00
N SER A 188 1.99 -6.67 -20.53
CA SER A 188 1.70 -6.70 -19.09
C SER A 188 0.33 -7.32 -18.81
N TRP A 189 0.19 -7.88 -17.62
CA TRP A 189 -1.02 -8.50 -17.07
C TRP A 189 -1.38 -7.83 -15.76
N GLU A 190 -2.58 -7.26 -15.67
CA GLU A 190 -3.13 -6.83 -14.39
C GLU A 190 -3.75 -8.05 -13.70
N THR A 191 -3.18 -8.45 -12.58
CA THR A 191 -3.76 -9.46 -11.69
C THR A 191 -4.45 -8.76 -10.52
N ARG A 192 -5.57 -9.33 -10.04
CA ARG A 192 -6.29 -8.83 -8.87
C ARG A 192 -6.43 -9.91 -7.82
N TRP A 193 -6.07 -9.59 -6.62
CA TRP A 193 -6.04 -10.52 -5.50
C TRP A 193 -6.97 -10.07 -4.40
N SER A 194 -7.70 -10.99 -3.80
CA SER A 194 -8.58 -10.69 -2.68
C SER A 194 -8.66 -11.86 -1.71
N ASN A 195 -9.04 -11.54 -0.47
CA ASN A 195 -9.08 -12.51 0.61
C ASN A 195 -10.00 -13.71 0.32
N CYS A 196 -9.51 -14.91 0.61
CA CYS A 196 -10.28 -16.15 0.62
C CYS A 196 -10.01 -16.99 1.88
N GLY A 197 -9.24 -16.50 2.83
CA GLY A 197 -8.85 -17.21 4.05
C GLY A 197 -7.34 -17.35 4.21
N ALA A 198 -6.91 -18.18 5.16
CA ALA A 198 -5.49 -18.33 5.51
C ALA A 198 -4.71 -19.24 4.53
N SER A 199 -5.39 -20.14 3.82
CA SER A 199 -4.77 -21.15 2.94
C SER A 199 -5.04 -20.92 1.45
N ALA A 200 -5.88 -19.93 1.11
CA ALA A 200 -6.28 -19.65 -0.27
C ALA A 200 -6.49 -18.15 -0.48
N ILE A 201 -6.37 -17.72 -1.73
CA ILE A 201 -6.63 -16.36 -2.18
C ILE A 201 -7.46 -16.40 -3.48
N TYR A 202 -8.32 -15.42 -3.69
CA TYR A 202 -8.98 -15.25 -4.97
C TYR A 202 -8.07 -14.48 -5.94
N LEU A 203 -7.90 -15.03 -7.14
CA LEU A 203 -7.32 -14.35 -8.29
C LEU A 203 -8.46 -13.98 -9.25
N ASN A 204 -8.55 -12.69 -9.60
CA ASN A 204 -9.57 -12.12 -10.46
C ASN A 204 -8.90 -11.40 -11.64
N GLY A 205 -9.40 -11.59 -12.84
CA GLY A 205 -8.91 -10.95 -14.07
C GLY A 205 -9.65 -9.67 -14.47
N GLY A 206 -10.60 -9.22 -13.67
CA GLY A 206 -11.41 -8.03 -13.96
C GLY A 206 -12.61 -8.28 -14.88
N VAL A 207 -12.50 -9.21 -15.82
CA VAL A 207 -13.58 -9.64 -16.74
C VAL A 207 -13.67 -11.16 -16.77
N PRO A 208 -14.84 -11.75 -17.18
CA PRO A 208 -14.99 -13.19 -17.33
C PRO A 208 -14.02 -13.75 -18.38
N GLY A 209 -13.62 -14.99 -18.20
CA GLY A 209 -12.88 -15.70 -19.25
C GLY A 209 -11.40 -15.39 -19.35
N VAL A 210 -10.83 -14.69 -18.36
CA VAL A 210 -9.38 -14.34 -18.37
C VAL A 210 -8.58 -15.02 -17.26
N VAL A 211 -9.24 -15.70 -16.32
CA VAL A 211 -8.57 -16.38 -15.20
C VAL A 211 -8.94 -17.85 -15.17
N ALA A 212 -7.93 -18.70 -14.97
CA ALA A 212 -8.10 -20.14 -14.77
C ALA A 212 -7.26 -20.64 -13.57
N LEU A 213 -7.60 -21.83 -13.07
CA LEU A 213 -6.82 -22.59 -12.10
C LEU A 213 -6.21 -23.80 -12.82
N ALA A 214 -4.89 -23.94 -12.76
CA ALA A 214 -4.20 -25.15 -13.18
C ALA A 214 -4.28 -26.21 -12.06
N ARG A 215 -5.39 -27.00 -12.05
CA ARG A 215 -5.78 -27.85 -10.91
C ARG A 215 -4.78 -28.94 -10.56
N TYR A 216 -4.02 -29.44 -11.52
CA TYR A 216 -3.17 -30.62 -11.40
C TYR A 216 -1.69 -30.30 -11.55
N ALA A 217 -1.34 -29.04 -11.79
CA ALA A 217 0.03 -28.61 -11.92
C ALA A 217 0.57 -28.03 -10.61
N GLU A 218 1.71 -28.54 -10.18
CA GLU A 218 2.49 -28.00 -9.07
C GLU A 218 3.67 -27.14 -9.54
N LYS A 219 4.08 -27.31 -10.79
CA LYS A 219 5.16 -26.56 -11.44
C LYS A 219 4.68 -25.96 -12.74
N PHE A 220 5.36 -24.87 -13.16
CA PHE A 220 5.00 -24.20 -14.41
C PHE A 220 5.20 -25.08 -15.65
N ASP A 221 6.25 -25.90 -15.67
CA ASP A 221 6.57 -26.81 -16.76
C ASP A 221 5.58 -28.00 -16.93
N GLU A 222 4.69 -28.21 -15.97
CA GLU A 222 3.60 -29.18 -16.07
C GLU A 222 2.36 -28.64 -16.80
N ILE A 223 2.36 -27.37 -17.16
CA ILE A 223 1.29 -26.71 -17.92
C ILE A 223 1.74 -26.57 -19.38
N ASP A 224 1.53 -27.60 -20.19
CA ASP A 224 1.96 -27.59 -21.60
C ASP A 224 1.17 -26.60 -22.44
N ASP A 225 -0.15 -26.54 -22.26
CA ASP A 225 -1.05 -25.67 -22.98
C ASP A 225 -1.93 -24.86 -22.03
N PRO A 226 -1.54 -23.59 -21.74
CA PRO A 226 -2.34 -22.73 -20.89
C PRO A 226 -3.72 -22.38 -21.46
N ASP A 227 -3.91 -22.41 -22.80
CA ASP A 227 -5.20 -22.10 -23.43
C ASP A 227 -6.23 -23.21 -23.19
N ALA A 228 -5.80 -24.44 -22.94
CA ALA A 228 -6.68 -25.58 -22.64
C ALA A 228 -7.29 -25.53 -21.22
N LEU A 229 -6.92 -24.58 -20.37
CA LEU A 229 -7.47 -24.44 -19.03
C LEU A 229 -8.92 -23.91 -19.05
N ASP A 230 -9.66 -24.19 -17.97
CA ASP A 230 -11.03 -23.68 -17.80
C ASP A 230 -11.05 -22.22 -17.34
N TYR A 231 -11.38 -21.33 -18.26
CA TYR A 231 -11.55 -19.87 -18.04
C TYR A 231 -13.01 -19.45 -17.83
N GLY A 232 -13.87 -20.34 -17.36
CA GLY A 232 -15.33 -20.10 -17.29
C GLY A 232 -15.78 -19.08 -16.23
N GLY A 233 -14.91 -18.68 -15.29
CA GLY A 233 -15.25 -17.81 -14.17
C GLY A 233 -14.74 -16.39 -14.27
N HIS A 234 -15.25 -15.53 -13.36
CA HIS A 234 -14.70 -14.19 -13.13
C HIS A 234 -13.46 -14.19 -12.23
N PHE A 235 -13.35 -15.21 -11.39
CA PHE A 235 -12.26 -15.40 -10.45
C PHE A 235 -12.00 -16.88 -10.24
N SER A 236 -10.82 -17.20 -9.78
CA SER A 236 -10.44 -18.55 -9.34
C SER A 236 -9.93 -18.49 -7.90
N ARG A 237 -10.32 -19.48 -7.10
CA ARG A 237 -9.72 -19.70 -5.80
C ARG A 237 -8.41 -20.46 -5.99
N ILE A 238 -7.32 -19.87 -5.52
CA ILE A 238 -5.98 -20.42 -5.62
C ILE A 238 -5.50 -20.77 -4.21
N ASP A 239 -5.32 -22.04 -3.93
CA ASP A 239 -4.74 -22.51 -2.67
C ASP A 239 -3.21 -22.32 -2.69
N VAL A 240 -2.60 -22.22 -1.50
CA VAL A 240 -1.12 -22.17 -1.39
C VAL A 240 -0.52 -23.40 -2.04
N GLY A 241 0.48 -23.21 -2.88
CA GLY A 241 1.12 -24.25 -3.71
C GLY A 241 0.53 -24.40 -5.12
N CYS A 242 -0.71 -23.90 -5.36
CA CYS A 242 -1.38 -23.98 -6.65
C CYS A 242 -1.04 -22.81 -7.57
N ILE A 243 -1.34 -23.00 -8.88
CA ILE A 243 -1.04 -22.04 -9.95
C ILE A 243 -2.34 -21.51 -10.53
N GLY A 244 -2.55 -20.20 -10.42
CA GLY A 244 -3.54 -19.45 -11.18
C GLY A 244 -2.95 -18.91 -12.48
N VAL A 245 -3.75 -18.81 -13.52
CA VAL A 245 -3.32 -18.32 -14.82
C VAL A 245 -4.19 -17.15 -15.24
N VAL A 246 -3.57 -16.06 -15.69
CA VAL A 246 -4.26 -14.91 -16.28
C VAL A 246 -3.83 -14.77 -17.72
N ARG A 247 -4.79 -14.61 -18.64
CA ARG A 247 -4.52 -14.41 -20.07
C ARG A 247 -4.98 -13.06 -20.57
N ASN A 248 -4.31 -12.55 -21.60
CA ASN A 248 -4.72 -11.42 -22.40
C ASN A 248 -4.21 -11.56 -23.84
N GLU A 249 -4.27 -10.48 -24.64
CA GLU A 249 -3.80 -10.46 -26.02
C GLU A 249 -2.30 -10.72 -26.20
N TYR A 250 -1.50 -10.61 -25.15
CA TYR A 250 -0.05 -10.88 -25.20
C TYR A 250 0.30 -12.34 -24.85
N GLY A 251 -0.65 -13.10 -24.30
CA GLY A 251 -0.44 -14.48 -23.86
C GLY A 251 -0.86 -14.69 -22.40
N HIS A 252 -0.05 -15.42 -21.64
CA HIS A 252 -0.40 -15.89 -20.30
C HIS A 252 0.64 -15.47 -19.26
N VAL A 253 0.16 -15.17 -18.07
CA VAL A 253 0.99 -15.16 -16.85
C VAL A 253 0.49 -16.25 -15.90
N LEU A 254 1.40 -17.13 -15.52
CA LEU A 254 1.18 -18.23 -14.59
C LEU A 254 1.67 -17.77 -13.22
N CYS A 255 0.80 -17.76 -12.21
CA CYS A 255 1.10 -17.27 -10.87
C CYS A 255 0.96 -18.39 -9.84
N LYS A 256 2.06 -18.87 -9.30
CA LYS A 256 2.07 -19.83 -8.18
C LYS A 256 1.98 -19.08 -6.86
N VAL A 257 1.00 -19.41 -6.03
CA VAL A 257 0.88 -18.86 -4.68
C VAL A 257 1.83 -19.61 -3.75
N ILE A 258 2.79 -18.91 -3.18
CA ILE A 258 3.82 -19.50 -2.30
C ILE A 258 3.40 -19.42 -0.83
N ALA A 259 2.86 -18.26 -0.42
CA ALA A 259 2.43 -18.03 0.95
C ALA A 259 1.35 -16.94 1.00
N ILE A 260 0.49 -17.03 1.99
CA ILE A 260 -0.49 -16.00 2.33
C ILE A 260 -0.27 -15.69 3.81
N GLU A 261 0.09 -14.44 4.11
CA GLU A 261 0.13 -13.96 5.49
C GLU A 261 -1.30 -13.71 5.93
N PRO A 262 -1.66 -14.10 7.15
CA PRO A 262 -3.06 -14.10 7.54
C PRO A 262 -3.64 -12.70 7.42
N THR A 263 -4.79 -12.62 6.76
CA THR A 263 -5.73 -11.57 7.01
C THR A 263 -6.24 -11.76 8.42
N ALA A 264 -5.51 -11.32 9.39
CA ALA A 264 -6.18 -11.14 10.63
C ALA A 264 -7.31 -10.14 10.40
N ASP A 265 -8.38 -10.33 11.14
CA ASP A 265 -9.28 -9.25 11.44
C ASP A 265 -8.45 -7.97 11.62
N TYR A 266 -8.91 -6.89 11.10
CA TYR A 266 -8.24 -5.58 11.13
C TYR A 266 -7.77 -5.12 12.52
N GLY A 267 -7.87 -5.97 13.53
CA GLY A 267 -7.47 -5.74 14.91
C GLY A 267 -6.24 -6.53 15.38
N GLY A 268 -5.89 -7.67 14.78
CA GLY A 268 -4.90 -8.60 15.34
C GLY A 268 -3.53 -8.53 14.70
N ASN A 269 -3.44 -8.59 13.40
CA ASN A 269 -2.16 -8.67 12.68
C ASN A 269 -1.98 -7.46 11.77
N ALA A 270 -0.82 -6.81 11.87
CA ALA A 270 -0.51 -5.65 11.05
C ALA A 270 -0.06 -6.00 9.63
N GLN A 271 0.15 -7.28 9.33
CA GLN A 271 0.68 -7.71 8.04
C GLN A 271 -0.34 -8.55 7.29
N VAL A 272 -0.64 -8.12 6.07
CA VAL A 272 -1.52 -8.81 5.12
C VAL A 272 -0.81 -8.87 3.80
N SER A 273 -0.41 -10.06 3.35
CA SER A 273 0.32 -10.18 2.10
C SER A 273 0.14 -11.53 1.44
N VAL A 274 0.37 -11.56 0.14
CA VAL A 274 0.57 -12.77 -0.64
C VAL A 274 1.97 -12.77 -1.24
N THR A 275 2.61 -13.93 -1.22
CA THR A 275 3.86 -14.19 -1.95
C THR A 275 3.53 -15.06 -3.15
N ILE A 276 3.91 -14.60 -4.33
CA ILE A 276 3.75 -15.34 -5.59
C ILE A 276 5.08 -15.48 -6.31
N ASN A 277 5.22 -16.56 -7.08
CA ASN A 277 6.16 -16.64 -8.18
C ASN A 277 5.37 -16.65 -9.48
N TRP A 278 5.95 -16.13 -10.56
CA TRP A 278 5.30 -16.14 -11.87
C TRP A 278 6.23 -16.55 -13.00
N GLU A 279 5.60 -16.99 -14.08
CA GLU A 279 6.20 -17.22 -15.39
C GLU A 279 5.29 -16.62 -16.47
N ILE A 280 5.87 -15.85 -17.41
CA ILE A 280 5.15 -15.29 -18.55
C ILE A 280 5.35 -16.22 -19.76
N ARG A 281 4.27 -16.52 -20.46
CA ARG A 281 4.27 -17.20 -21.75
C ARG A 281 3.59 -16.32 -22.80
N LEU A 282 4.41 -15.79 -23.70
CA LEU A 282 3.93 -14.93 -24.77
C LEU A 282 3.22 -15.77 -25.83
N ALA A 283 2.16 -15.22 -26.42
CA ALA A 283 1.53 -15.82 -27.61
C ALA A 283 2.52 -15.91 -28.75
N ASP A 284 2.44 -16.96 -29.57
CA ASP A 284 3.34 -17.22 -30.67
C ASP A 284 3.49 -16.02 -31.61
N GLY A 285 4.75 -15.66 -31.92
CA GLY A 285 5.10 -14.55 -32.80
C GLY A 285 5.07 -13.16 -32.12
N ARG A 286 4.78 -13.06 -30.82
CA ARG A 286 4.85 -11.81 -30.08
C ARG A 286 6.16 -11.70 -29.34
N THR A 287 6.89 -10.62 -29.63
CA THR A 287 7.98 -10.14 -28.76
C THR A 287 7.34 -9.29 -27.67
N GLY A 288 7.74 -9.40 -26.43
CA GLY A 288 7.16 -8.66 -25.30
C GLY A 288 7.28 -7.13 -25.39
N ARG A 289 7.48 -6.58 -26.60
CA ARG A 289 7.63 -5.15 -26.84
C ARG A 289 6.61 -4.66 -27.85
#